data_2a01c713364b451c1705e21bc7184cc3
#
_entry.id   2a01c713364b451c1705e21bc7184cc3
#
_cell.length_a   1.000
_cell.length_b   1.000
_cell.length_c   1.000
_cell.angle_alpha   90.00
_cell.angle_beta   90.00
_cell.angle_gamma   90.00
#
_symmetry.space_group_name_H-M   'P 1'
#
loop_
_entity.id
_entity.type
_entity.pdbx_description
1 polymer ?
#
loop_
_entity_poly.entity_id
_entity_poly.type
_entity_poly.pdbx_seq_one_letter_code
_entity_poly.pdbx_strand_id
1 'polypeptide(L)'
;MDPVWKITKLRQQLAVIDGKKAPDIVLKNARYLHSMLKQWVVGNIWILGDRIVYAGDRMPPFIEGTEVVDCTNKTIVPGYIEPHVHPFQLYHPQSFADFCGQLGTTAFISDNLSFVLSLENKKAFSILNHLKKLPFSFYWWTRFDSQTEMEQEEEIFSNTSILEWLERDDVLLGGELTGWPRLLHGDDQMLYRMQMAKGYGKKIEGHFPGASERTLARMKLLGADGDHEAMTVEEVERRIMQGYAVTLRHSSIRPDLPHLLKGIVEKKLPIFDHLMMTTDGSTPSFHQDGVMDKCIQVALDAGVSPIDAYQMATYNVARYYNMSNLHGFIATGRFASLNILQDEWHPVPESVLSKGIWLKRDGQRVHKLAAIDYSAIPTFNLGFSLNSHDFQFSMPFGIELVNDVITKPYNSLVTREGQLADHDECYLMLINRDGNWHVNTMIKGFATSVQGFASSYSNTGDILLIGKNKEDMIKAFEEMKAMQGGIVLVEKGEVIASIPLTIGGLLYDGDVEELTNKELALKQALAERGYRLGDAIYTLLFLQSTHLPYIRITPKGIFDVMKNKLLLPAVMR
;
A
#
# COMPACT_ATOMS: atom_id res chain seq x y z
N MET A 1 2.29 0.13 -22.26
CA MET A 1 2.01 -0.39 -23.64
C MET A 1 0.73 -1.21 -23.62
N ASP A 2 0.00 -1.18 -24.73
CA ASP A 2 -1.17 -2.03 -24.88
C ASP A 2 -0.75 -3.49 -24.92
N PRO A 3 -1.44 -4.38 -24.19
CA PRO A 3 -1.13 -5.81 -24.30
C PRO A 3 -1.36 -6.28 -25.72
N VAL A 4 -0.37 -6.98 -26.26
CA VAL A 4 -0.49 -7.57 -27.59
C VAL A 4 -1.27 -8.88 -27.47
N TRP A 5 -2.53 -8.87 -27.93
CA TRP A 5 -3.31 -10.09 -28.01
C TRP A 5 -2.88 -10.96 -29.20
N LYS A 6 -2.92 -12.27 -29.01
CA LYS A 6 -2.71 -13.21 -30.12
C LYS A 6 -3.76 -12.99 -31.21
N ILE A 7 -3.35 -13.01 -32.47
CA ILE A 7 -4.25 -12.84 -33.63
C ILE A 7 -5.46 -13.76 -33.56
N THR A 8 -5.27 -15.00 -33.09
CA THR A 8 -6.35 -15.98 -32.90
C THR A 8 -7.41 -15.51 -31.90
N LYS A 9 -7.02 -14.89 -30.77
CA LYS A 9 -7.96 -14.30 -29.79
C LYS A 9 -8.73 -13.14 -30.38
N LEU A 10 -8.07 -12.23 -31.10
CA LEU A 10 -8.72 -11.10 -31.75
C LEU A 10 -9.75 -11.56 -32.79
N ARG A 11 -9.41 -12.57 -33.61
CA ARG A 11 -10.37 -13.17 -34.56
C ARG A 11 -11.55 -13.85 -33.89
N GLN A 12 -11.36 -14.49 -32.74
CA GLN A 12 -12.45 -15.07 -31.98
C GLN A 12 -13.40 -13.99 -31.42
N GLN A 13 -12.84 -12.86 -30.94
CA GLN A 13 -13.64 -11.72 -30.47
C GLN A 13 -14.47 -11.11 -31.60
N LEU A 14 -13.88 -10.92 -32.79
CA LEU A 14 -14.62 -10.46 -33.97
C LEU A 14 -15.72 -11.46 -34.38
N ALA A 15 -15.46 -12.77 -34.29
CA ALA A 15 -16.46 -13.80 -34.63
C ALA A 15 -17.70 -13.74 -33.73
N VAL A 16 -17.57 -13.24 -32.47
CA VAL A 16 -18.71 -13.01 -31.58
C VAL A 16 -19.57 -11.85 -32.12
N ILE A 17 -18.95 -10.76 -32.51
CA ILE A 17 -19.66 -9.59 -33.09
C ILE A 17 -20.33 -9.95 -34.42
N ASP A 18 -19.65 -10.74 -35.24
CA ASP A 18 -20.17 -11.22 -36.53
C ASP A 18 -21.26 -12.30 -36.39
N GLY A 19 -21.61 -12.72 -35.17
CA GLY A 19 -22.60 -13.77 -34.91
C GLY A 19 -22.15 -15.17 -35.35
N LYS A 20 -20.84 -15.43 -35.41
CA LYS A 20 -20.27 -16.74 -35.79
C LYS A 20 -19.80 -17.55 -34.57
N LYS A 21 -19.80 -16.93 -33.39
CA LYS A 21 -19.40 -17.54 -32.11
C LYS A 21 -20.24 -16.93 -30.98
N ALA A 22 -20.61 -17.75 -29.99
CA ALA A 22 -21.23 -17.28 -28.76
C ALA A 22 -20.19 -16.60 -27.85
N PRO A 23 -20.54 -15.55 -27.08
CA PRO A 23 -19.74 -15.06 -25.99
C PRO A 23 -19.73 -16.06 -24.81
N ASP A 24 -18.78 -15.93 -23.91
CA ASP A 24 -18.73 -16.77 -22.69
C ASP A 24 -19.80 -16.31 -21.68
N ILE A 25 -19.94 -14.97 -21.50
CA ILE A 25 -20.89 -14.37 -20.55
C ILE A 25 -21.65 -13.23 -21.25
N VAL A 26 -22.95 -13.12 -20.93
CA VAL A 26 -23.79 -11.96 -21.26
C VAL A 26 -24.42 -11.42 -19.99
N LEU A 27 -24.11 -10.17 -19.64
CA LEU A 27 -24.84 -9.43 -18.62
C LEU A 27 -26.00 -8.71 -19.33
N LYS A 28 -27.22 -9.24 -19.14
CA LYS A 28 -28.44 -8.77 -19.80
C LYS A 28 -29.14 -7.72 -18.95
N ASN A 29 -29.80 -6.77 -19.58
CA ASN A 29 -30.55 -5.70 -18.92
C ASN A 29 -29.71 -4.87 -17.94
N ALA A 30 -28.41 -4.74 -18.20
CA ALA A 30 -27.46 -4.08 -17.34
C ALA A 30 -27.64 -2.57 -17.36
N ARG A 31 -27.93 -1.97 -16.20
CA ARG A 31 -27.80 -0.52 -16.01
C ARG A 31 -26.36 -0.24 -15.61
N TYR A 32 -25.54 0.28 -16.51
CA TYR A 32 -24.11 0.46 -16.29
C TYR A 32 -23.63 1.90 -16.42
N LEU A 33 -22.55 2.24 -15.71
CA LEU A 33 -21.90 3.53 -15.78
C LEU A 33 -21.11 3.68 -17.08
N HIS A 34 -21.53 4.62 -17.93
CA HIS A 34 -20.74 5.06 -19.08
C HIS A 34 -19.88 6.27 -18.69
N SER A 35 -18.66 6.03 -18.24
CA SER A 35 -17.79 7.04 -17.61
C SER A 35 -17.51 8.26 -18.49
N MET A 36 -17.29 8.06 -19.81
CA MET A 36 -17.01 9.19 -20.72
C MET A 36 -18.24 10.09 -20.99
N LEU A 37 -19.45 9.51 -20.99
CA LEU A 37 -20.70 10.27 -21.14
C LEU A 37 -21.23 10.79 -19.79
N LYS A 38 -20.64 10.37 -18.68
CA LYS A 38 -21.09 10.68 -17.31
C LYS A 38 -22.59 10.41 -17.11
N GLN A 39 -23.03 9.23 -17.52
CA GLN A 39 -24.43 8.84 -17.40
C GLN A 39 -24.59 7.33 -17.21
N TRP A 40 -25.73 6.94 -16.65
CA TRP A 40 -26.15 5.56 -16.58
C TRP A 40 -26.85 5.15 -17.88
N VAL A 41 -26.42 4.03 -18.46
CA VAL A 41 -26.94 3.50 -19.71
C VAL A 41 -27.52 2.10 -19.43
N VAL A 42 -28.61 1.74 -20.10
CA VAL A 42 -29.18 0.38 -20.03
C VAL A 42 -28.84 -0.36 -21.33
N GLY A 43 -28.35 -1.58 -21.19
CA GLY A 43 -27.97 -2.40 -22.34
C GLY A 43 -27.50 -3.78 -21.93
N ASN A 44 -26.80 -4.45 -22.83
CA ASN A 44 -26.24 -5.78 -22.66
C ASN A 44 -24.73 -5.71 -22.82
N ILE A 45 -23.99 -6.45 -22.00
CA ILE A 45 -22.52 -6.50 -22.02
C ILE A 45 -22.12 -7.92 -22.38
N TRP A 46 -21.41 -8.12 -23.51
CA TRP A 46 -20.95 -9.43 -23.96
C TRP A 46 -19.47 -9.58 -23.67
N ILE A 47 -19.10 -10.73 -23.13
CA ILE A 47 -17.74 -11.00 -22.67
C ILE A 47 -17.25 -12.29 -23.32
N LEU A 48 -16.00 -12.23 -23.85
CA LEU A 48 -15.27 -13.41 -24.31
C LEU A 48 -13.86 -13.42 -23.70
N GLY A 49 -13.56 -14.43 -22.91
CA GLY A 49 -12.32 -14.51 -22.15
C GLY A 49 -12.17 -13.33 -21.21
N ASP A 50 -11.05 -12.63 -21.33
CA ASP A 50 -10.68 -11.51 -20.46
C ASP A 50 -11.26 -10.13 -20.89
N ARG A 51 -12.07 -10.08 -21.98
CA ARG A 51 -12.48 -8.80 -22.60
C ARG A 51 -13.98 -8.64 -22.78
N ILE A 52 -14.42 -7.39 -22.66
CA ILE A 52 -15.72 -6.92 -23.16
C ILE A 52 -15.62 -6.86 -24.68
N VAL A 53 -16.45 -7.63 -25.38
CA VAL A 53 -16.49 -7.62 -26.84
C VAL A 53 -17.62 -6.75 -27.40
N TYR A 54 -18.64 -6.47 -26.57
CA TYR A 54 -19.74 -5.56 -26.92
C TYR A 54 -20.35 -4.96 -25.66
N ALA A 55 -20.75 -3.71 -25.73
CA ALA A 55 -21.61 -3.05 -24.75
C ALA A 55 -22.62 -2.17 -25.51
N GLY A 56 -23.93 -2.46 -25.37
CA GLY A 56 -24.99 -1.78 -26.10
C GLY A 56 -26.34 -2.48 -25.98
N ASP A 57 -27.28 -2.16 -26.88
CA ASP A 57 -28.68 -2.58 -26.82
C ASP A 57 -28.97 -4.01 -27.37
N ARG A 58 -28.02 -4.57 -28.14
CA ARG A 58 -28.24 -5.85 -28.82
C ARG A 58 -27.96 -7.06 -27.93
N MET A 59 -28.73 -8.14 -28.15
CA MET A 59 -28.39 -9.48 -27.68
C MET A 59 -27.55 -10.21 -28.73
N PRO A 60 -26.60 -11.07 -28.33
CA PRO A 60 -25.87 -11.87 -29.32
C PRO A 60 -26.83 -12.84 -30.05
N PRO A 61 -26.62 -13.05 -31.35
CA PRO A 61 -27.47 -13.96 -32.13
C PRO A 61 -27.34 -15.42 -31.73
N PHE A 62 -26.21 -15.79 -31.11
CA PHE A 62 -25.95 -17.13 -30.56
C PHE A 62 -25.62 -17.03 -29.08
N ILE A 63 -26.28 -17.82 -28.26
CA ILE A 63 -26.11 -17.91 -26.81
C ILE A 63 -25.93 -19.36 -26.32
N GLU A 64 -25.75 -20.32 -27.24
CA GLU A 64 -25.51 -21.70 -26.85
C GLU A 64 -24.16 -21.83 -26.11
N GLY A 65 -24.20 -22.35 -24.88
CA GLY A 65 -23.03 -22.43 -23.99
C GLY A 65 -22.65 -21.12 -23.32
N THR A 66 -23.39 -20.03 -23.55
CA THR A 66 -23.18 -18.72 -22.89
C THR A 66 -23.84 -18.69 -21.51
N GLU A 67 -23.11 -18.21 -20.51
CA GLU A 67 -23.70 -17.83 -19.24
C GLU A 67 -24.48 -16.52 -19.40
N VAL A 68 -25.81 -16.54 -19.30
CA VAL A 68 -26.63 -15.32 -19.34
C VAL A 68 -27.04 -14.94 -17.94
N VAL A 69 -26.59 -13.75 -17.50
CA VAL A 69 -26.88 -13.16 -16.20
C VAL A 69 -27.88 -12.03 -16.37
N ASP A 70 -29.07 -12.16 -15.80
CA ASP A 70 -30.03 -11.06 -15.79
C ASP A 70 -29.67 -10.04 -14.70
N CYS A 71 -29.31 -8.83 -15.11
CA CYS A 71 -28.93 -7.73 -14.25
C CYS A 71 -30.06 -6.69 -14.08
N THR A 72 -31.33 -7.10 -14.31
CA THR A 72 -32.48 -6.24 -14.05
C THR A 72 -32.47 -5.73 -12.61
N ASN A 73 -32.65 -4.42 -12.41
CA ASN A 73 -32.57 -3.72 -11.11
C ASN A 73 -31.17 -3.77 -10.43
N LYS A 74 -30.13 -4.11 -11.15
CA LYS A 74 -28.74 -4.01 -10.69
C LYS A 74 -28.02 -2.86 -11.37
N THR A 75 -27.02 -2.32 -10.69
CA THR A 75 -26.13 -1.30 -11.24
C THR A 75 -24.76 -1.91 -11.48
N ILE A 76 -24.16 -1.64 -12.65
CA ILE A 76 -22.85 -2.17 -12.99
C ILE A 76 -21.87 -1.01 -13.14
N VAL A 77 -20.72 -1.13 -12.47
CA VAL A 77 -19.61 -0.19 -12.58
C VAL A 77 -18.34 -0.92 -12.98
N PRO A 78 -17.33 -0.22 -13.54
CA PRO A 78 -16.02 -0.84 -13.75
C PRO A 78 -15.43 -1.35 -12.44
N GLY A 79 -14.62 -2.41 -12.50
CA GLY A 79 -13.84 -2.84 -11.35
C GLY A 79 -13.00 -1.69 -10.79
N TYR A 80 -12.98 -1.55 -9.47
CA TYR A 80 -12.26 -0.47 -8.80
C TYR A 80 -10.77 -0.60 -9.01
N ILE A 81 -10.08 0.54 -8.99
CA ILE A 81 -8.62 0.65 -9.15
C ILE A 81 -8.07 1.31 -7.90
N GLU A 82 -7.16 0.65 -7.22
CA GLU A 82 -6.37 1.26 -6.16
C GLU A 82 -5.15 1.95 -6.79
N PRO A 83 -5.09 3.30 -6.81
CA PRO A 83 -4.06 4.03 -7.54
C PRO A 83 -2.72 4.15 -6.83
N HIS A 84 -2.68 3.88 -5.51
CA HIS A 84 -1.49 4.03 -4.70
C HIS A 84 -1.57 3.16 -3.45
N VAL A 85 -0.85 2.03 -3.43
CA VAL A 85 -0.91 1.11 -2.30
C VAL A 85 0.44 0.48 -1.97
N HIS A 86 0.68 0.29 -0.67
CA HIS A 86 1.81 -0.47 -0.13
C HIS A 86 1.37 -1.90 0.22
N PRO A 87 1.45 -2.88 -0.72
CA PRO A 87 0.86 -4.19 -0.53
C PRO A 87 1.74 -5.13 0.33
N PHE A 88 2.42 -4.56 1.34
CA PHE A 88 3.36 -5.23 2.23
C PHE A 88 3.13 -4.84 3.70
N GLN A 89 1.90 -4.47 4.06
CA GLN A 89 1.54 -4.13 5.43
C GLN A 89 1.14 -5.39 6.20
N LEU A 90 2.14 -6.21 6.55
CA LEU A 90 2.06 -7.56 7.09
C LEU A 90 1.51 -8.61 6.11
N TYR A 91 0.60 -8.25 5.21
CA TYR A 91 0.08 -9.11 4.13
C TYR A 91 1.00 -9.05 2.89
N HIS A 92 0.88 -10.02 2.01
CA HIS A 92 1.57 -10.02 0.71
C HIS A 92 0.61 -9.62 -0.43
N PRO A 93 1.14 -9.20 -1.61
CA PRO A 93 0.32 -8.66 -2.70
C PRO A 93 -0.84 -9.57 -3.14
N GLN A 94 -0.66 -10.89 -3.14
CA GLN A 94 -1.72 -11.82 -3.53
C GLN A 94 -2.85 -11.88 -2.50
N SER A 95 -2.54 -12.02 -1.20
CA SER A 95 -3.57 -12.11 -0.15
C SER A 95 -4.35 -10.79 -0.04
N PHE A 96 -3.65 -9.66 -0.18
CA PHE A 96 -4.29 -8.35 -0.23
C PHE A 96 -5.23 -8.22 -1.43
N ALA A 97 -4.77 -8.61 -2.64
CA ALA A 97 -5.62 -8.55 -3.83
C ALA A 97 -6.82 -9.49 -3.76
N ASP A 98 -6.67 -10.66 -3.16
CA ASP A 98 -7.78 -11.60 -2.95
C ASP A 98 -8.86 -11.01 -2.03
N PHE A 99 -8.43 -10.40 -0.92
CA PHE A 99 -9.31 -9.68 0.00
C PHE A 99 -10.01 -8.51 -0.69
N CYS A 100 -9.26 -7.59 -1.29
CA CYS A 100 -9.80 -6.41 -1.98
C CYS A 100 -10.70 -6.78 -3.17
N GLY A 101 -10.41 -7.91 -3.84
CA GLY A 101 -11.19 -8.43 -4.95
C GLY A 101 -12.60 -8.80 -4.55
N GLN A 102 -12.83 -9.30 -3.33
CA GLN A 102 -14.19 -9.57 -2.81
C GLN A 102 -14.99 -8.27 -2.60
N LEU A 103 -14.30 -7.14 -2.50
CA LEU A 103 -14.84 -5.78 -2.31
C LEU A 103 -14.80 -4.94 -3.60
N GLY A 104 -14.47 -5.56 -4.75
CA GLY A 104 -14.59 -4.96 -6.06
C GLY A 104 -13.33 -4.32 -6.63
N THR A 105 -12.20 -4.33 -5.94
CA THR A 105 -10.94 -3.82 -6.47
C THR A 105 -10.27 -4.87 -7.35
N THR A 106 -10.03 -4.55 -8.62
CA THR A 106 -9.52 -5.50 -9.63
C THR A 106 -8.17 -5.08 -10.22
N ALA A 107 -7.72 -3.87 -9.93
CA ALA A 107 -6.42 -3.35 -10.37
C ALA A 107 -5.74 -2.58 -9.24
N PHE A 108 -4.41 -2.72 -9.17
CA PHE A 108 -3.58 -2.16 -8.10
C PHE A 108 -2.35 -1.50 -8.70
N ILE A 109 -2.03 -0.30 -8.24
CA ILE A 109 -0.76 0.38 -8.52
C ILE A 109 0.01 0.38 -7.22
N SER A 110 1.09 -0.39 -7.17
CA SER A 110 1.71 -0.90 -5.95
C SER A 110 3.14 -0.45 -5.77
N ASP A 111 3.54 -0.26 -4.50
CA ASP A 111 4.93 -0.06 -4.09
C ASP A 111 5.80 -1.29 -4.40
N ASN A 112 7.05 -1.07 -4.80
CA ASN A 112 8.03 -2.12 -4.96
C ASN A 112 9.12 -2.14 -3.88
N LEU A 113 9.08 -1.25 -2.88
CA LEU A 113 10.18 -1.04 -1.93
C LEU A 113 10.65 -2.34 -1.27
N SER A 114 9.71 -3.14 -0.74
CA SER A 114 10.06 -4.41 -0.08
C SER A 114 10.77 -5.40 -1.00
N PHE A 115 10.41 -5.44 -2.29
CA PHE A 115 11.11 -6.27 -3.27
C PHE A 115 12.50 -5.74 -3.57
N VAL A 116 12.65 -4.41 -3.75
CA VAL A 116 13.95 -3.78 -4.04
C VAL A 116 14.93 -3.97 -2.89
N LEU A 117 14.46 -3.85 -1.64
CA LEU A 117 15.31 -4.02 -0.45
C LEU A 117 15.67 -5.48 -0.15
N SER A 118 14.83 -6.44 -0.57
CA SER A 118 14.99 -7.85 -0.20
C SER A 118 15.53 -8.74 -1.30
N LEU A 119 15.48 -8.31 -2.57
CA LEU A 119 15.72 -9.18 -3.73
C LEU A 119 16.53 -8.49 -4.83
N GLU A 120 17.35 -9.27 -5.49
CA GLU A 120 17.84 -8.89 -6.82
C GLU A 120 16.67 -8.75 -7.81
N ASN A 121 16.76 -7.82 -8.75
CA ASN A 121 15.69 -7.52 -9.73
C ASN A 121 15.15 -8.77 -10.43
N LYS A 122 16.03 -9.69 -10.87
CA LYS A 122 15.63 -10.93 -11.55
C LYS A 122 14.67 -11.79 -10.71
N LYS A 123 14.91 -11.90 -9.40
CA LYS A 123 14.05 -12.63 -8.46
C LYS A 123 12.72 -11.91 -8.23
N ALA A 124 12.79 -10.58 -8.01
CA ALA A 124 11.60 -9.75 -7.90
C ALA A 124 10.72 -9.87 -9.15
N PHE A 125 11.29 -9.75 -10.35
CA PHE A 125 10.55 -9.88 -11.61
C PHE A 125 9.93 -11.26 -11.83
N SER A 126 10.52 -12.32 -11.29
CA SER A 126 9.90 -13.65 -11.31
C SER A 126 8.59 -13.66 -10.52
N ILE A 127 8.57 -13.08 -9.32
CA ILE A 127 7.36 -12.95 -8.49
C ILE A 127 6.31 -12.11 -9.23
N LEU A 128 6.71 -10.95 -9.78
CA LEU A 128 5.79 -10.08 -10.54
C LEU A 128 5.15 -10.82 -11.72
N ASN A 129 5.93 -11.66 -12.43
CA ASN A 129 5.43 -12.45 -13.55
C ASN A 129 4.44 -13.54 -13.10
N HIS A 130 4.54 -14.04 -11.87
CA HIS A 130 3.54 -14.93 -11.30
C HIS A 130 2.26 -14.16 -10.92
N LEU A 131 2.38 -12.98 -10.30
CA LEU A 131 1.24 -12.10 -9.99
C LEU A 131 0.43 -11.73 -11.24
N LYS A 132 1.08 -11.51 -12.39
CA LYS A 132 0.40 -11.26 -13.68
C LYS A 132 -0.52 -12.38 -14.17
N LYS A 133 -0.34 -13.62 -13.67
CA LYS A 133 -1.19 -14.76 -14.05
C LYS A 133 -2.51 -14.80 -13.28
N LEU A 134 -2.61 -14.03 -12.18
CA LEU A 134 -3.83 -13.89 -11.40
C LEU A 134 -4.89 -13.09 -12.18
N PRO A 135 -6.16 -13.23 -11.83
CA PRO A 135 -7.24 -12.47 -12.47
C PRO A 135 -7.26 -10.99 -12.12
N PHE A 136 -6.22 -10.48 -11.51
CA PHE A 136 -6.03 -9.05 -11.17
C PHE A 136 -5.06 -8.37 -12.13
N SER A 137 -5.07 -7.03 -12.12
CA SER A 137 -4.07 -6.23 -12.80
C SER A 137 -3.14 -5.59 -11.77
N PHE A 138 -1.89 -6.05 -11.74
CA PHE A 138 -0.86 -5.48 -10.89
C PHE A 138 0.03 -4.57 -11.72
N TYR A 139 0.13 -3.33 -11.27
CA TYR A 139 1.05 -2.33 -11.75
C TYR A 139 1.92 -1.86 -10.60
N TRP A 140 3.07 -1.25 -10.92
CA TRP A 140 4.07 -0.94 -9.92
C TRP A 140 4.60 0.48 -10.13
N TRP A 141 5.12 1.05 -9.05
CA TRP A 141 6.09 2.14 -9.17
C TRP A 141 7.47 1.69 -8.74
N THR A 142 8.50 2.35 -9.27
CA THR A 142 9.86 2.11 -8.85
C THR A 142 10.33 3.18 -7.89
N ARG A 143 10.79 2.77 -6.73
CA ARG A 143 11.39 3.65 -5.73
C ARG A 143 12.73 4.17 -6.19
N PHE A 144 13.10 5.37 -5.71
CA PHE A 144 14.38 6.02 -5.96
C PHE A 144 15.25 6.11 -4.71
N ASP A 145 14.71 5.85 -3.53
CA ASP A 145 15.37 5.86 -2.23
C ASP A 145 14.78 4.82 -1.27
N SER A 146 15.49 4.57 -0.16
CA SER A 146 15.17 3.55 0.84
C SER A 146 14.22 4.03 1.94
N GLN A 147 13.91 5.31 2.01
CA GLN A 147 13.18 5.96 3.11
C GLN A 147 13.87 5.89 4.48
N THR A 148 15.12 5.45 4.55
CA THR A 148 15.91 5.40 5.79
C THR A 148 17.39 5.64 5.49
N GLU A 149 18.20 5.86 6.55
CA GLU A 149 19.65 5.97 6.41
C GLU A 149 20.30 4.58 6.50
N MET A 150 20.76 4.05 5.37
CA MET A 150 21.47 2.77 5.28
C MET A 150 22.75 2.90 4.44
N GLU A 151 23.73 2.01 4.70
CA GLU A 151 25.04 2.10 4.03
C GLU A 151 25.01 1.72 2.55
N GLN A 152 24.17 0.76 2.17
CA GLN A 152 24.11 0.19 0.81
C GLN A 152 23.07 0.86 -0.09
N GLU A 153 22.54 2.05 0.28
CA GLU A 153 21.46 2.70 -0.48
C GLU A 153 21.85 2.94 -1.96
N GLU A 154 23.06 3.46 -2.22
CA GLU A 154 23.51 3.76 -3.58
C GLU A 154 23.68 2.51 -4.46
N GLU A 155 24.03 1.37 -3.87
CA GLU A 155 24.16 0.09 -4.57
C GLU A 155 22.78 -0.49 -4.93
N ILE A 156 21.88 -0.55 -3.95
CA ILE A 156 20.51 -1.08 -4.11
C ILE A 156 19.73 -0.25 -5.11
N PHE A 157 19.76 1.07 -4.96
CA PHE A 157 19.09 2.02 -5.85
C PHE A 157 20.01 2.56 -6.96
N SER A 158 20.93 1.71 -7.47
CA SER A 158 21.77 2.09 -8.60
C SER A 158 20.94 2.44 -9.83
N ASN A 159 21.47 3.33 -10.68
CA ASN A 159 20.79 3.71 -11.92
C ASN A 159 20.47 2.50 -12.82
N THR A 160 21.33 1.49 -12.83
CA THR A 160 21.09 0.25 -13.59
C THR A 160 19.91 -0.52 -13.02
N SER A 161 19.85 -0.70 -11.69
CA SER A 161 18.74 -1.38 -11.04
C SER A 161 17.40 -0.67 -11.30
N ILE A 162 17.36 0.65 -11.15
CA ILE A 162 16.16 1.47 -11.40
C ILE A 162 15.75 1.42 -12.88
N LEU A 163 16.71 1.45 -13.81
CA LEU A 163 16.44 1.36 -15.25
C LEU A 163 15.73 0.06 -15.61
N GLU A 164 16.18 -1.09 -15.09
CA GLU A 164 15.53 -2.38 -15.31
C GLU A 164 14.07 -2.41 -14.86
N TRP A 165 13.74 -1.73 -13.76
CA TRP A 165 12.35 -1.54 -13.33
C TRP A 165 11.58 -0.63 -14.30
N LEU A 166 12.14 0.50 -14.69
CA LEU A 166 11.50 1.47 -15.59
C LEU A 166 11.24 0.90 -17.00
N GLU A 167 12.03 -0.04 -17.46
CA GLU A 167 11.83 -0.72 -18.75
C GLU A 167 10.61 -1.64 -18.77
N ARG A 168 10.09 -2.03 -17.63
CA ARG A 168 8.92 -2.91 -17.56
C ARG A 168 7.63 -2.18 -17.94
N ASP A 169 6.78 -2.88 -18.68
CA ASP A 169 5.46 -2.36 -19.10
C ASP A 169 4.47 -2.23 -17.93
N ASP A 170 4.63 -3.02 -16.87
CA ASP A 170 3.81 -3.01 -15.67
C ASP A 170 4.29 -2.01 -14.60
N VAL A 171 5.38 -1.30 -14.83
CA VAL A 171 5.80 -0.14 -14.03
C VAL A 171 5.24 1.12 -14.69
N LEU A 172 4.37 1.85 -14.00
CA LEU A 172 3.67 3.03 -14.54
C LEU A 172 4.32 4.35 -14.13
N LEU A 173 5.03 4.37 -13.02
CA LEU A 173 5.57 5.60 -12.44
C LEU A 173 6.86 5.35 -11.67
N GLY A 174 7.59 6.44 -11.41
CA GLY A 174 8.72 6.54 -10.50
C GLY A 174 8.35 7.35 -9.26
N GLY A 175 8.98 7.09 -8.16
CA GLY A 175 8.68 7.65 -6.85
C GLY A 175 8.16 6.51 -5.97
N GLU A 176 7.43 6.72 -4.98
CA GLU A 176 6.97 7.91 -4.26
C GLU A 176 8.18 8.76 -3.81
N LEU A 177 8.14 10.08 -4.09
CA LEU A 177 9.25 10.97 -3.77
C LEU A 177 9.27 11.37 -2.28
N THR A 178 9.59 10.46 -1.39
CA THR A 178 9.75 10.74 0.03
C THR A 178 11.04 11.52 0.32
N GLY A 179 12.08 11.32 -0.48
CA GLY A 179 13.34 12.07 -0.46
C GLY A 179 13.30 13.46 -1.12
N TRP A 180 12.13 14.06 -1.37
CA TRP A 180 12.03 15.37 -2.02
C TRP A 180 12.80 16.52 -1.35
N PRO A 181 13.06 16.55 -0.04
CA PRO A 181 13.95 17.55 0.53
C PRO A 181 15.36 17.47 -0.05
N ARG A 182 15.88 16.27 -0.33
CA ARG A 182 17.19 16.08 -0.97
C ARG A 182 17.23 16.72 -2.36
N LEU A 183 16.16 16.57 -3.16
CA LEU A 183 16.04 17.23 -4.48
C LEU A 183 16.13 18.74 -4.37
N LEU A 184 15.45 19.34 -3.38
CA LEU A 184 15.48 20.79 -3.16
C LEU A 184 16.84 21.30 -2.67
N HIS A 185 17.70 20.42 -2.17
CA HIS A 185 19.08 20.70 -1.78
C HIS A 185 20.11 20.29 -2.85
N GLY A 186 19.67 19.89 -4.04
CA GLY A 186 20.54 19.64 -5.19
C GLY A 186 20.97 18.18 -5.37
N ASP A 187 20.15 17.21 -5.01
CA ASP A 187 20.39 15.79 -5.33
C ASP A 187 20.18 15.54 -6.83
N ASP A 188 21.26 15.71 -7.59
CA ASP A 188 21.26 15.49 -9.04
C ASP A 188 21.06 14.01 -9.43
N GLN A 189 21.41 13.08 -8.54
CA GLN A 189 21.23 11.65 -8.77
C GLN A 189 19.74 11.28 -8.79
N MET A 190 18.98 11.73 -7.80
CA MET A 190 17.53 11.53 -7.76
C MET A 190 16.85 12.26 -8.93
N LEU A 191 17.28 13.47 -9.26
CA LEU A 191 16.77 14.21 -10.43
C LEU A 191 17.03 13.44 -11.73
N TYR A 192 18.21 12.85 -11.90
CA TYR A 192 18.54 12.02 -13.06
C TYR A 192 17.58 10.81 -13.18
N ARG A 193 17.29 10.11 -12.06
CA ARG A 193 16.33 8.99 -12.01
C ARG A 193 14.92 9.43 -12.40
N MET A 194 14.49 10.60 -11.96
CA MET A 194 13.22 11.19 -12.40
C MET A 194 13.20 11.44 -13.91
N GLN A 195 14.29 11.99 -14.47
CA GLN A 195 14.39 12.21 -15.91
C GLN A 195 14.43 10.90 -16.72
N MET A 196 15.07 9.86 -16.19
CA MET A 196 15.00 8.52 -16.78
C MET A 196 13.54 8.03 -16.85
N ALA A 197 12.79 8.13 -15.75
CA ALA A 197 11.37 7.74 -15.73
C ALA A 197 10.54 8.55 -16.75
N LYS A 198 10.77 9.86 -16.85
CA LYS A 198 10.14 10.71 -17.87
C LYS A 198 10.49 10.28 -19.29
N GLY A 199 11.75 9.88 -19.55
CA GLY A 199 12.19 9.34 -20.84
C GLY A 199 11.42 8.10 -21.28
N TYR A 200 10.98 7.27 -20.33
CA TYR A 200 10.11 6.12 -20.56
C TYR A 200 8.62 6.46 -20.58
N GLY A 201 8.24 7.74 -20.51
CA GLY A 201 6.84 8.18 -20.48
C GLY A 201 6.12 7.86 -19.17
N LYS A 202 6.87 7.57 -18.08
CA LYS A 202 6.33 7.26 -16.78
C LYS A 202 5.96 8.53 -16.01
N LYS A 203 4.97 8.42 -15.10
CA LYS A 203 4.61 9.49 -14.18
C LYS A 203 5.61 9.57 -13.03
N ILE A 204 5.62 10.69 -12.32
CA ILE A 204 6.37 10.86 -11.07
C ILE A 204 5.38 11.20 -9.96
N GLU A 205 5.31 10.33 -8.96
CA GLU A 205 4.46 10.52 -7.79
C GLU A 205 5.22 11.22 -6.68
N GLY A 206 4.61 12.27 -6.14
CA GLY A 206 5.10 13.03 -5.01
C GLY A 206 4.61 12.49 -3.67
N HIS A 207 5.32 12.87 -2.62
CA HIS A 207 4.92 12.70 -1.23
C HIS A 207 5.28 14.01 -0.52
N PHE A 208 4.38 15.02 -0.61
CA PHE A 208 4.68 16.40 -0.22
C PHE A 208 3.81 16.89 0.94
N PRO A 209 3.88 16.27 2.14
CA PRO A 209 3.11 16.72 3.29
C PRO A 209 3.49 18.15 3.68
N GLY A 210 2.49 19.01 3.89
CA GLY A 210 2.71 20.40 4.32
C GLY A 210 3.45 21.29 3.31
N ALA A 211 3.58 20.86 2.04
CA ALA A 211 4.30 21.61 1.02
C ALA A 211 3.66 22.97 0.75
N SER A 212 4.48 24.03 0.79
CA SER A 212 4.08 25.38 0.38
C SER A 212 3.84 25.45 -1.13
N GLU A 213 3.10 26.46 -1.59
CA GLU A 213 2.91 26.73 -3.01
C GLU A 213 4.25 26.82 -3.77
N ARG A 214 5.24 27.50 -3.19
CA ARG A 214 6.59 27.58 -3.75
C ARG A 214 7.25 26.21 -3.87
N THR A 215 7.10 25.36 -2.86
CA THR A 215 7.64 23.98 -2.89
C THR A 215 6.98 23.17 -3.99
N LEU A 216 5.65 23.21 -4.09
CA LEU A 216 4.90 22.53 -5.14
C LEU A 216 5.33 22.99 -6.53
N ALA A 217 5.47 24.32 -6.76
CA ALA A 217 5.95 24.86 -8.03
C ALA A 217 7.36 24.35 -8.39
N ARG A 218 8.29 24.32 -7.42
CA ARG A 218 9.65 23.78 -7.64
C ARG A 218 9.62 22.30 -8.00
N MET A 219 8.88 21.49 -7.25
CA MET A 219 8.77 20.06 -7.52
C MET A 219 8.09 19.77 -8.85
N LYS A 220 7.11 20.60 -9.25
CA LYS A 220 6.47 20.50 -10.56
C LYS A 220 7.44 20.77 -11.71
N LEU A 221 8.30 21.78 -11.57
CA LEU A 221 9.36 22.09 -12.53
C LEU A 221 10.40 20.98 -12.64
N LEU A 222 10.69 20.28 -11.54
CA LEU A 222 11.57 19.11 -11.53
C LEU A 222 10.93 17.86 -12.14
N GLY A 223 9.60 17.86 -12.34
CA GLY A 223 8.90 16.81 -13.09
C GLY A 223 7.87 16.00 -12.31
N ALA A 224 7.53 16.35 -11.06
CA ALA A 224 6.46 15.68 -10.31
C ALA A 224 5.09 15.86 -10.99
N ASP A 225 4.29 14.80 -11.09
CA ASP A 225 3.00 14.79 -11.78
C ASP A 225 1.81 14.75 -10.82
N GLY A 226 1.87 13.92 -9.79
CA GLY A 226 0.82 13.68 -8.80
C GLY A 226 1.31 13.85 -7.38
N ASP A 227 0.36 13.92 -6.43
CA ASP A 227 0.61 13.95 -4.99
C ASP A 227 -0.64 13.51 -4.21
N HIS A 228 -0.44 12.78 -3.10
CA HIS A 228 -1.51 12.21 -2.27
C HIS A 228 -1.50 12.77 -0.83
N GLU A 229 -0.75 13.85 -0.55
CA GLU A 229 -0.47 14.33 0.79
C GLU A 229 -1.25 15.61 1.19
N ALA A 230 -2.34 15.95 0.46
CA ALA A 230 -3.21 17.05 0.84
C ALA A 230 -4.02 16.72 2.11
N MET A 231 -3.93 17.58 3.13
CA MET A 231 -4.66 17.46 4.42
C MET A 231 -5.84 18.42 4.55
N THR A 232 -5.89 19.47 3.75
CA THR A 232 -6.97 20.46 3.75
C THR A 232 -7.44 20.74 2.33
N VAL A 233 -8.65 21.29 2.18
CA VAL A 233 -9.20 21.66 0.88
C VAL A 233 -8.32 22.69 0.18
N GLU A 234 -7.77 23.64 0.93
CA GLU A 234 -6.84 24.65 0.41
C GLU A 234 -5.54 24.03 -0.13
N GLU A 235 -5.11 22.91 0.47
CA GLU A 235 -3.95 22.16 -0.04
C GLU A 235 -4.29 21.37 -1.30
N VAL A 236 -5.53 20.86 -1.44
CA VAL A 236 -6.03 20.27 -2.69
C VAL A 236 -6.05 21.34 -3.79
N GLU A 237 -6.66 22.50 -3.52
CA GLU A 237 -6.74 23.62 -4.48
C GLU A 237 -5.34 24.05 -4.94
N ARG A 238 -4.39 24.22 -4.02
CA ARG A 238 -2.99 24.59 -4.35
C ARG A 238 -2.33 23.60 -5.29
N ARG A 239 -2.52 22.30 -5.08
CA ARG A 239 -1.96 21.25 -5.95
C ARG A 239 -2.55 21.29 -7.34
N ILE A 240 -3.88 21.41 -7.44
CA ILE A 240 -4.56 21.54 -8.73
C ILE A 240 -4.12 22.81 -9.47
N MET A 241 -4.01 23.95 -8.78
CA MET A 241 -3.50 25.21 -9.37
C MET A 241 -2.08 25.08 -9.92
N GLN A 242 -1.24 24.24 -9.32
CA GLN A 242 0.10 23.93 -9.82
C GLN A 242 0.11 22.79 -10.86
N GLY A 243 -1.06 22.26 -11.27
CA GLY A 243 -1.18 21.24 -12.31
C GLY A 243 -0.85 19.81 -11.85
N TYR A 244 -0.99 19.52 -10.56
CA TYR A 244 -0.89 18.15 -10.04
C TYR A 244 -2.19 17.38 -10.26
N ALA A 245 -2.08 16.08 -10.52
CA ALA A 245 -3.15 15.14 -10.19
C ALA A 245 -3.18 14.96 -8.67
N VAL A 246 -4.36 14.89 -8.08
CA VAL A 246 -4.50 14.79 -6.63
C VAL A 246 -5.21 13.49 -6.26
N THR A 247 -4.56 12.70 -5.41
CA THR A 247 -5.16 11.50 -4.83
C THR A 247 -5.54 11.79 -3.39
N LEU A 248 -6.82 11.65 -3.06
CA LEU A 248 -7.34 11.87 -1.71
C LEU A 248 -7.18 10.60 -0.89
N ARG A 249 -6.61 10.73 0.30
CA ARG A 249 -6.17 9.61 1.12
C ARG A 249 -7.17 9.26 2.22
N HIS A 250 -7.39 7.94 2.39
CA HIS A 250 -8.14 7.37 3.50
C HIS A 250 -7.40 6.16 4.07
N SER A 251 -6.52 6.40 5.02
CA SER A 251 -5.65 5.37 5.60
C SER A 251 -5.69 5.36 7.12
N SER A 252 -5.16 4.31 7.76
CA SER A 252 -5.18 4.14 9.22
C SER A 252 -4.49 5.29 9.97
N ILE A 253 -3.48 5.91 9.38
CA ILE A 253 -2.74 7.05 9.96
C ILE A 253 -3.27 8.40 9.50
N ARG A 254 -3.98 8.47 8.38
CA ARG A 254 -4.48 9.69 7.74
C ARG A 254 -5.84 9.47 7.08
N PRO A 255 -6.93 9.41 7.86
CA PRO A 255 -8.29 9.25 7.32
C PRO A 255 -8.88 10.59 6.87
N ASP A 256 -8.19 11.30 5.96
CA ASP A 256 -8.52 12.69 5.59
C ASP A 256 -9.70 12.80 4.61
N LEU A 257 -10.02 11.73 3.89
CA LEU A 257 -11.00 11.71 2.81
C LEU A 257 -12.38 12.34 3.18
N PRO A 258 -12.99 12.03 4.34
CA PRO A 258 -14.33 12.53 4.66
C PRO A 258 -14.39 14.05 4.72
N HIS A 259 -13.47 14.71 5.43
CA HIS A 259 -13.49 16.15 5.59
C HIS A 259 -13.05 16.88 4.32
N LEU A 260 -12.11 16.30 3.53
CA LEU A 260 -11.71 16.86 2.25
C LEU A 260 -12.88 16.88 1.26
N LEU A 261 -13.57 15.75 1.09
CA LEU A 261 -14.71 15.68 0.17
C LEU A 261 -15.86 16.56 0.61
N LYS A 262 -16.17 16.59 1.91
CA LYS A 262 -17.18 17.49 2.46
C LYS A 262 -16.87 18.95 2.14
N GLY A 263 -15.65 19.41 2.36
CA GLY A 263 -15.24 20.77 2.07
C GLY A 263 -15.23 21.10 0.56
N ILE A 264 -14.85 20.14 -0.31
CA ILE A 264 -14.93 20.30 -1.76
C ILE A 264 -16.39 20.47 -2.22
N VAL A 265 -17.31 19.66 -1.68
CA VAL A 265 -18.75 19.75 -1.97
C VAL A 265 -19.33 21.07 -1.47
N GLU A 266 -19.04 21.48 -0.22
CA GLU A 266 -19.50 22.73 0.37
C GLU A 266 -19.03 23.96 -0.42
N LYS A 267 -17.77 23.96 -0.88
CA LYS A 267 -17.21 25.02 -1.74
C LYS A 267 -17.70 24.93 -3.21
N LYS A 268 -18.43 23.87 -3.57
CA LYS A 268 -18.90 23.60 -4.95
C LYS A 268 -17.77 23.64 -5.99
N LEU A 269 -16.61 23.06 -5.66
CA LEU A 269 -15.47 23.04 -6.57
C LEU A 269 -15.71 22.03 -7.71
N PRO A 270 -15.60 22.42 -8.99
CA PRO A 270 -15.84 21.53 -10.12
C PRO A 270 -14.59 20.71 -10.49
N ILE A 271 -14.00 20.00 -9.51
CA ILE A 271 -12.66 19.40 -9.65
C ILE A 271 -12.67 17.86 -9.62
N PHE A 272 -13.81 17.21 -9.46
CA PHE A 272 -13.88 15.75 -9.30
C PHE A 272 -13.22 14.97 -10.44
N ASP A 273 -13.17 15.52 -11.66
CA ASP A 273 -12.50 14.90 -12.81
C ASP A 273 -10.96 14.84 -12.68
N HIS A 274 -10.40 15.56 -11.72
CA HIS A 274 -8.96 15.66 -11.44
C HIS A 274 -8.56 14.94 -10.15
N LEU A 275 -9.54 14.33 -9.45
CA LEU A 275 -9.34 13.66 -8.19
C LEU A 275 -9.34 12.14 -8.37
N MET A 276 -8.56 11.48 -7.55
CA MET A 276 -8.54 10.03 -7.32
C MET A 276 -8.66 9.78 -5.82
N MET A 277 -8.92 8.54 -5.41
CA MET A 277 -8.97 8.13 -4.00
C MET A 277 -8.03 6.96 -3.78
N THR A 278 -7.44 6.84 -2.58
CA THR A 278 -6.55 5.75 -2.20
C THR A 278 -6.69 5.36 -0.74
N THR A 279 -6.41 4.09 -0.44
CA THR A 279 -6.23 3.58 0.93
C THR A 279 -4.78 3.66 1.41
N ASP A 280 -3.83 3.90 0.52
CA ASP A 280 -2.40 4.11 0.76
C ASP A 280 -1.68 2.96 1.47
N GLY A 281 -2.20 1.86 1.70
CA GLY A 281 -1.51 0.75 2.37
C GLY A 281 -1.69 0.75 3.88
N SER A 282 -2.92 0.77 4.30
CA SER A 282 -3.29 0.62 5.71
C SER A 282 -3.05 -0.81 6.22
N THR A 283 -2.99 -0.96 7.53
CA THR A 283 -2.87 -2.27 8.18
C THR A 283 -4.15 -3.09 8.05
N PRO A 284 -4.08 -4.42 8.18
CA PRO A 284 -5.23 -5.31 7.97
C PRO A 284 -6.50 -4.92 8.74
N SER A 285 -6.34 -4.53 10.01
CA SER A 285 -7.47 -4.17 10.86
C SER A 285 -8.23 -2.91 10.39
N PHE A 286 -7.57 -1.99 9.72
CA PHE A 286 -8.23 -0.81 9.12
C PHE A 286 -9.14 -1.20 7.96
N HIS A 287 -8.77 -2.22 7.22
CA HIS A 287 -9.52 -2.69 6.05
C HIS A 287 -10.79 -3.50 6.39
N GLN A 288 -11.08 -3.77 7.68
CA GLN A 288 -12.32 -4.45 8.07
C GLN A 288 -13.58 -3.71 7.62
N ASP A 289 -13.52 -2.38 7.56
CA ASP A 289 -14.64 -1.54 7.10
C ASP A 289 -14.71 -1.39 5.58
N GLY A 290 -13.82 -2.02 4.85
CA GLY A 290 -13.70 -1.94 3.40
C GLY A 290 -12.39 -1.31 2.92
N VAL A 291 -12.25 -1.23 1.61
CA VAL A 291 -11.08 -0.66 0.93
C VAL A 291 -11.53 0.45 -0.04
N MET A 292 -11.42 0.26 -1.34
CA MET A 292 -11.87 1.25 -2.31
C MET A 292 -13.41 1.43 -2.31
N ASP A 293 -14.17 0.38 -2.01
CA ASP A 293 -15.62 0.46 -1.76
C ASP A 293 -15.94 1.40 -0.59
N LYS A 294 -15.16 1.35 0.48
CA LYS A 294 -15.28 2.29 1.62
C LYS A 294 -14.97 3.72 1.20
N CYS A 295 -13.92 3.95 0.41
CA CYS A 295 -13.60 5.28 -0.12
C CYS A 295 -14.77 5.84 -0.95
N ILE A 296 -15.39 5.02 -1.79
CA ILE A 296 -16.56 5.40 -2.58
C ILE A 296 -17.74 5.71 -1.65
N GLN A 297 -18.01 4.88 -0.63
CA GLN A 297 -19.08 5.15 0.32
C GLN A 297 -18.88 6.48 1.05
N VAL A 298 -17.66 6.76 1.49
CA VAL A 298 -17.30 8.06 2.10
C VAL A 298 -17.58 9.23 1.15
N ALA A 299 -17.32 9.06 -0.15
CA ALA A 299 -17.61 10.09 -1.14
C ALA A 299 -19.12 10.31 -1.30
N LEU A 300 -19.91 9.24 -1.35
CA LEU A 300 -21.38 9.31 -1.41
C LEU A 300 -21.96 9.98 -0.17
N ASP A 301 -21.48 9.61 1.03
CA ASP A 301 -21.90 10.18 2.30
C ASP A 301 -21.56 11.67 2.43
N ALA A 302 -20.45 12.10 1.81
CA ALA A 302 -20.07 13.51 1.73
C ALA A 302 -20.90 14.33 0.73
N GLY A 303 -21.80 13.69 -0.06
CA GLY A 303 -22.67 14.34 -1.03
C GLY A 303 -22.07 14.45 -2.44
N VAL A 304 -21.01 13.70 -2.74
CA VAL A 304 -20.49 13.57 -4.11
C VAL A 304 -21.50 12.79 -4.95
N SER A 305 -21.68 13.18 -6.22
CA SER A 305 -22.57 12.43 -7.11
C SER A 305 -22.08 10.98 -7.28
N PRO A 306 -22.97 9.97 -7.40
CA PRO A 306 -22.54 8.60 -7.63
C PRO A 306 -21.60 8.46 -8.83
N ILE A 307 -21.86 9.16 -9.92
CA ILE A 307 -21.02 9.13 -11.12
C ILE A 307 -19.61 9.59 -10.81
N ASP A 308 -19.45 10.74 -10.14
CA ASP A 308 -18.12 11.28 -9.81
C ASP A 308 -17.41 10.39 -8.76
N ALA A 309 -18.14 9.87 -7.76
CA ALA A 309 -17.58 8.97 -6.76
C ALA A 309 -16.97 7.71 -7.37
N TYR A 310 -17.70 7.05 -8.28
CA TYR A 310 -17.16 5.89 -9.00
C TYR A 310 -16.04 6.27 -9.98
N GLN A 311 -16.10 7.44 -10.61
CA GLN A 311 -15.03 7.87 -11.51
C GLN A 311 -13.71 8.11 -10.79
N MET A 312 -13.73 8.66 -9.58
CA MET A 312 -12.52 8.83 -8.75
C MET A 312 -11.83 7.50 -8.40
N ALA A 313 -12.57 6.40 -8.39
CA ALA A 313 -12.05 5.06 -8.10
C ALA A 313 -11.86 4.20 -9.37
N THR A 314 -12.11 4.72 -10.57
CA THR A 314 -12.06 3.94 -11.82
C THR A 314 -11.48 4.74 -12.98
N TYR A 315 -12.31 5.53 -13.68
CA TYR A 315 -11.94 6.19 -14.93
C TYR A 315 -10.87 7.27 -14.76
N ASN A 316 -10.92 8.06 -13.68
CA ASN A 316 -9.92 9.10 -13.45
C ASN A 316 -8.53 8.49 -13.27
N VAL A 317 -8.45 7.38 -12.49
CA VAL A 317 -7.21 6.62 -12.31
C VAL A 317 -6.71 6.07 -13.65
N ALA A 318 -7.59 5.39 -14.40
CA ALA A 318 -7.23 4.80 -15.68
C ALA A 318 -6.77 5.86 -16.70
N ARG A 319 -7.40 7.03 -16.70
CA ARG A 319 -7.01 8.16 -17.56
C ARG A 319 -5.66 8.73 -17.16
N TYR A 320 -5.43 8.95 -15.87
CA TYR A 320 -4.19 9.54 -15.36
C TYR A 320 -2.96 8.68 -15.70
N TYR A 321 -3.08 7.36 -15.54
CA TYR A 321 -2.01 6.41 -15.85
C TYR A 321 -1.99 5.90 -17.28
N ASN A 322 -2.78 6.49 -18.20
CA ASN A 322 -2.87 6.08 -19.61
C ASN A 322 -3.29 4.62 -19.81
N MET A 323 -4.13 4.07 -18.92
CA MET A 323 -4.64 2.68 -19.01
C MET A 323 -6.12 2.61 -19.43
N SER A 324 -6.74 3.71 -19.85
CA SER A 324 -8.17 3.76 -20.18
C SER A 324 -8.57 2.95 -21.42
N ASN A 325 -7.60 2.47 -22.19
CA ASN A 325 -7.79 1.47 -23.24
C ASN A 325 -8.08 0.06 -22.68
N LEU A 326 -7.79 -0.20 -21.41
CA LEU A 326 -7.98 -1.50 -20.74
C LEU A 326 -8.92 -1.42 -19.54
N HIS A 327 -8.88 -0.34 -18.77
CA HIS A 327 -9.53 -0.18 -17.47
C HIS A 327 -10.40 1.07 -17.38
N GLY A 328 -11.18 1.15 -16.30
CA GLY A 328 -11.81 2.37 -15.83
C GLY A 328 -13.16 2.69 -16.45
N PHE A 329 -13.57 2.01 -17.53
CA PHE A 329 -14.93 2.15 -18.04
C PHE A 329 -15.41 0.95 -18.86
N ILE A 330 -16.73 0.84 -19.00
CA ILE A 330 -17.40 -0.27 -19.67
C ILE A 330 -17.56 0.04 -21.14
N ALA A 331 -16.74 -0.58 -21.98
CA ALA A 331 -16.83 -0.47 -23.43
C ALA A 331 -16.09 -1.61 -24.13
N THR A 332 -16.38 -1.80 -25.40
CA THR A 332 -15.72 -2.79 -26.26
C THR A 332 -14.20 -2.64 -26.21
N GLY A 333 -13.50 -3.75 -26.03
CA GLY A 333 -12.04 -3.81 -26.02
C GLY A 333 -11.40 -3.66 -24.65
N ARG A 334 -12.14 -3.34 -23.58
CA ARG A 334 -11.63 -3.24 -22.20
C ARG A 334 -11.61 -4.60 -21.54
N PHE A 335 -10.84 -4.74 -20.48
CA PHE A 335 -10.93 -5.93 -19.65
C PHE A 335 -12.34 -6.09 -19.08
N ALA A 336 -12.81 -7.33 -19.02
CA ALA A 336 -14.06 -7.69 -18.37
C ALA A 336 -13.86 -7.71 -16.84
N SER A 337 -13.60 -6.53 -16.26
CA SER A 337 -13.48 -6.30 -14.83
C SER A 337 -14.62 -5.37 -14.42
N LEU A 338 -15.63 -5.96 -13.75
CA LEU A 338 -16.94 -5.34 -13.52
C LEU A 338 -17.45 -5.68 -12.12
N ASN A 339 -18.05 -4.71 -11.46
CA ASN A 339 -18.75 -4.87 -10.19
C ASN A 339 -20.26 -4.77 -10.41
N ILE A 340 -21.00 -5.78 -9.99
CA ILE A 340 -22.47 -5.79 -9.99
C ILE A 340 -22.91 -5.39 -8.58
N LEU A 341 -23.56 -4.25 -8.49
CA LEU A 341 -24.03 -3.63 -7.25
C LEU A 341 -25.54 -3.77 -7.11
N GLN A 342 -26.03 -3.67 -5.87
CA GLN A 342 -27.46 -3.54 -5.60
C GLN A 342 -28.03 -2.30 -6.33
N ASP A 343 -27.39 -1.15 -6.15
CA ASP A 343 -27.69 0.13 -6.80
C ASP A 343 -26.46 1.06 -6.76
N GLU A 344 -26.58 2.30 -7.23
CA GLU A 344 -25.48 3.27 -7.28
C GLU A 344 -25.05 3.84 -5.93
N TRP A 345 -25.79 3.60 -4.85
CA TRP A 345 -25.52 4.12 -3.50
C TRP A 345 -24.82 3.09 -2.59
N HIS A 346 -24.78 1.83 -3.02
CA HIS A 346 -24.18 0.74 -2.24
C HIS A 346 -22.96 0.17 -2.99
N PRO A 347 -21.74 0.70 -2.72
CA PRO A 347 -20.54 0.35 -3.49
C PRO A 347 -19.97 -1.04 -3.20
N VAL A 348 -20.43 -1.73 -2.15
CA VAL A 348 -20.03 -3.12 -1.89
C VAL A 348 -20.67 -4.03 -2.94
N PRO A 349 -19.91 -4.71 -3.83
CA PRO A 349 -20.48 -5.49 -4.90
C PRO A 349 -21.11 -6.79 -4.39
N GLU A 350 -22.27 -7.16 -4.94
CA GLU A 350 -22.85 -8.49 -4.79
C GLU A 350 -22.09 -9.52 -5.62
N SER A 351 -21.61 -9.12 -6.80
CA SER A 351 -20.80 -9.99 -7.65
C SER A 351 -19.64 -9.20 -8.27
N VAL A 352 -18.48 -9.86 -8.41
CA VAL A 352 -17.26 -9.29 -8.97
C VAL A 352 -16.75 -10.18 -10.08
N LEU A 353 -16.61 -9.60 -11.25
CA LEU A 353 -15.94 -10.19 -12.39
C LEU A 353 -14.59 -9.49 -12.58
N SER A 354 -13.52 -10.23 -12.70
CA SER A 354 -12.19 -9.70 -12.95
C SER A 354 -11.53 -10.44 -14.11
N LYS A 355 -11.25 -9.71 -15.20
CA LYS A 355 -10.75 -10.27 -16.46
C LYS A 355 -11.59 -11.50 -16.93
N GLY A 356 -12.91 -11.41 -16.80
CA GLY A 356 -13.82 -12.47 -17.21
C GLY A 356 -13.93 -13.65 -16.25
N ILE A 357 -13.29 -13.60 -15.09
CA ILE A 357 -13.35 -14.63 -14.05
C ILE A 357 -14.19 -14.11 -12.89
N TRP A 358 -15.20 -14.86 -12.48
CA TRP A 358 -15.96 -14.53 -11.29
C TRP A 358 -15.10 -14.75 -10.03
N LEU A 359 -14.84 -13.68 -9.28
CA LEU A 359 -14.20 -13.74 -7.96
C LEU A 359 -15.26 -13.96 -6.88
N LYS A 360 -16.37 -13.24 -7.01
CA LYS A 360 -17.53 -13.26 -6.11
C LYS A 360 -18.79 -13.37 -6.94
N ARG A 361 -19.77 -14.16 -6.49
CA ARG A 361 -21.04 -14.32 -7.13
C ARG A 361 -22.16 -14.34 -6.08
N ASP A 362 -23.15 -13.48 -6.24
CA ASP A 362 -24.32 -13.40 -5.35
C ASP A 362 -23.91 -13.42 -3.85
N GLY A 363 -22.93 -12.62 -3.49
CA GLY A 363 -22.39 -12.50 -2.13
C GLY A 363 -21.38 -13.58 -1.72
N GLN A 364 -21.16 -14.63 -2.54
CA GLN A 364 -20.27 -15.74 -2.19
C GLN A 364 -18.95 -15.68 -2.97
N ARG A 365 -17.82 -15.96 -2.29
CA ARG A 365 -16.53 -16.19 -2.95
C ARG A 365 -16.63 -17.47 -3.78
N VAL A 366 -16.34 -17.39 -5.07
CA VAL A 366 -16.46 -18.52 -6.01
C VAL A 366 -15.14 -18.90 -6.68
N HIS A 367 -14.10 -18.11 -6.52
CA HIS A 367 -12.78 -18.38 -7.10
C HIS A 367 -11.72 -18.47 -6.00
N LYS A 368 -10.90 -19.52 -6.08
CA LYS A 368 -9.70 -19.66 -5.24
C LYS A 368 -8.47 -19.36 -6.09
N LEU A 369 -7.67 -18.43 -5.67
CA LEU A 369 -6.42 -18.09 -6.36
C LEU A 369 -5.41 -19.23 -6.27
N ALA A 370 -4.63 -19.41 -7.33
CA ALA A 370 -3.45 -20.24 -7.27
C ALA A 370 -2.40 -19.58 -6.37
N ALA A 371 -1.78 -20.34 -5.48
CA ALA A 371 -0.71 -19.82 -4.61
C ALA A 371 0.49 -19.34 -5.44
N ILE A 372 1.06 -18.22 -5.03
CA ILE A 372 2.31 -17.70 -5.58
C ILE A 372 3.47 -18.25 -4.77
N ASP A 373 4.52 -18.62 -5.47
CA ASP A 373 5.77 -19.04 -4.83
C ASP A 373 6.59 -17.81 -4.45
N TYR A 374 6.71 -17.58 -3.15
CA TYR A 374 7.56 -16.55 -2.55
C TYR A 374 8.92 -17.07 -2.09
N SER A 375 9.31 -18.31 -2.43
CA SER A 375 10.59 -18.92 -2.02
C SER A 375 11.84 -18.16 -2.52
N ALA A 376 11.68 -17.25 -3.49
CA ALA A 376 12.73 -16.33 -3.91
C ALA A 376 13.10 -15.31 -2.82
N ILE A 377 12.18 -15.01 -1.88
CA ILE A 377 12.44 -14.16 -0.72
C ILE A 377 13.25 -14.97 0.28
N PRO A 378 14.43 -14.48 0.71
CA PRO A 378 15.28 -15.21 1.64
C PRO A 378 14.55 -15.51 2.97
N THR A 379 14.69 -16.73 3.48
CA THR A 379 14.15 -17.13 4.77
C THR A 379 14.73 -16.25 5.88
N PHE A 380 13.90 -15.84 6.82
CA PHE A 380 14.35 -15.12 8.00
C PHE A 380 15.03 -16.08 8.97
N ASN A 381 16.36 -16.08 8.97
CA ASN A 381 17.16 -17.00 9.74
C ASN A 381 18.23 -16.23 10.53
N LEU A 382 18.14 -16.23 11.85
CA LEU A 382 19.06 -15.52 12.75
C LEU A 382 20.11 -16.49 13.29
N GLY A 383 21.38 -16.29 12.88
CA GLY A 383 22.51 -17.11 13.30
C GLY A 383 23.07 -16.81 14.70
N PHE A 384 22.41 -15.93 15.48
CA PHE A 384 22.89 -15.46 16.77
C PHE A 384 21.79 -15.49 17.84
N SER A 385 22.17 -15.33 19.09
CA SER A 385 21.28 -15.13 20.24
C SER A 385 21.68 -13.87 20.99
N LEU A 386 20.75 -13.31 21.74
CA LEU A 386 20.98 -12.15 22.60
C LEU A 386 21.31 -12.59 24.02
N ASN A 387 22.11 -11.80 24.70
CA ASN A 387 22.44 -11.96 26.11
C ASN A 387 22.40 -10.61 26.83
N SER A 388 22.53 -10.59 28.14
CA SER A 388 22.43 -9.40 28.97
C SER A 388 23.46 -8.31 28.62
N HIS A 389 24.62 -8.66 28.02
CA HIS A 389 25.66 -7.70 27.63
C HIS A 389 25.24 -6.87 26.38
N ASP A 390 24.37 -7.42 25.53
CA ASP A 390 23.85 -6.69 24.39
C ASP A 390 22.96 -5.50 24.82
N PHE A 391 22.39 -5.56 26.03
CA PHE A 391 21.46 -4.58 26.57
C PHE A 391 22.16 -3.55 27.48
N GLN A 392 23.13 -2.83 26.93
CA GLN A 392 23.79 -1.73 27.63
C GLN A 392 23.17 -0.40 27.19
N PHE A 393 22.30 0.14 28.03
CA PHE A 393 21.61 1.41 27.80
C PHE A 393 22.25 2.52 28.67
N SER A 394 23.45 2.93 28.33
CA SER A 394 24.22 3.94 29.09
C SER A 394 23.96 5.38 28.68
N MET A 395 23.00 5.61 27.78
CA MET A 395 22.80 6.90 27.12
C MET A 395 21.71 7.72 27.81
N PRO A 396 21.98 8.97 28.16
CA PRO A 396 20.96 9.88 28.72
C PRO A 396 20.02 10.45 27.65
N PHE A 397 20.06 9.91 26.44
CA PHE A 397 19.31 10.39 25.27
C PHE A 397 18.28 9.34 24.83
N GLY A 398 17.07 9.77 24.48
CA GLY A 398 16.01 8.89 24.02
C GLY A 398 15.13 9.52 22.96
N ILE A 399 14.22 8.69 22.44
CA ILE A 399 13.21 9.04 21.43
C ILE A 399 11.84 9.11 22.11
N GLU A 400 11.22 10.29 22.14
CA GLU A 400 9.83 10.47 22.62
C GLU A 400 8.88 10.41 21.44
N LEU A 401 7.88 9.54 21.51
CA LEU A 401 6.75 9.48 20.57
C LEU A 401 5.73 10.58 20.94
N VAL A 402 5.53 11.54 20.06
CA VAL A 402 4.49 12.57 20.21
C VAL A 402 3.13 12.03 19.72
N ASN A 403 3.18 11.25 18.66
CA ASN A 403 2.10 10.42 18.12
C ASN A 403 2.75 9.22 17.39
N ASP A 404 1.97 8.42 16.66
CA ASP A 404 2.42 7.26 15.90
C ASP A 404 3.43 7.59 14.77
N VAL A 405 3.55 8.85 14.37
CA VAL A 405 4.39 9.32 13.26
C VAL A 405 5.54 10.21 13.73
N ILE A 406 5.25 11.15 14.66
CA ILE A 406 6.17 12.22 15.05
C ILE A 406 6.96 11.84 16.32
N THR A 407 8.28 11.99 16.24
CA THR A 407 9.18 11.77 17.36
C THR A 407 9.85 13.07 17.80
N LYS A 408 10.42 13.10 19.01
CA LYS A 408 11.27 14.17 19.53
C LYS A 408 12.43 13.60 20.31
N PRO A 409 13.57 14.30 20.37
CA PRO A 409 14.63 13.93 21.30
C PRO A 409 14.23 14.33 22.73
N TYR A 410 14.58 13.49 23.69
CA TYR A 410 14.47 13.83 25.11
C TYR A 410 15.69 13.31 25.89
N ASN A 411 15.93 13.88 27.07
CA ASN A 411 16.92 13.34 27.99
C ASN A 411 16.23 12.36 28.95
N SER A 412 16.65 11.11 28.90
CA SER A 412 16.11 10.09 29.82
C SER A 412 16.50 10.43 31.26
N LEU A 413 15.53 10.26 32.16
CA LEU A 413 15.73 10.41 33.60
C LEU A 413 16.12 9.08 34.26
N VAL A 414 16.03 7.98 33.52
CA VAL A 414 16.34 6.64 34.00
C VAL A 414 17.84 6.44 34.06
N THR A 415 18.40 6.42 35.26
CA THR A 415 19.82 6.20 35.51
C THR A 415 20.14 4.78 36.00
N ARG A 416 19.13 3.99 36.40
CA ARG A 416 19.25 2.61 36.92
C ARG A 416 18.10 1.74 36.46
N GLU A 417 18.34 0.46 36.25
CA GLU A 417 17.35 -0.51 35.76
C GLU A 417 16.03 -0.54 36.55
N GLY A 418 16.11 -0.46 37.89
CA GLY A 418 14.93 -0.50 38.76
C GLY A 418 13.97 0.70 38.65
N GLN A 419 14.33 1.76 37.93
CA GLN A 419 13.51 2.96 37.80
C GLN A 419 12.49 2.88 36.66
N LEU A 420 12.64 1.96 35.70
CA LEU A 420 11.75 1.85 34.55
C LEU A 420 10.29 1.49 34.91
N ALA A 421 10.08 0.80 36.04
CA ALA A 421 8.74 0.37 36.45
C ALA A 421 7.75 1.54 36.64
N ASP A 422 8.25 2.68 37.11
CA ASP A 422 7.44 3.85 37.48
C ASP A 422 7.37 4.94 36.41
N HIS A 423 8.01 4.71 35.22
CA HIS A 423 8.06 5.67 34.14
C HIS A 423 7.36 5.14 32.87
N ASP A 424 7.00 6.04 31.96
CA ASP A 424 6.51 5.72 30.61
C ASP A 424 7.64 5.47 29.59
N GLU A 425 8.85 5.22 30.08
CA GLU A 425 10.04 4.89 29.30
C GLU A 425 10.22 3.37 29.17
N CYS A 426 10.70 2.94 28.01
CA CYS A 426 11.13 1.57 27.73
C CYS A 426 12.54 1.59 27.11
N TYR A 427 13.25 0.47 27.22
CA TYR A 427 14.40 0.21 26.38
C TYR A 427 13.97 0.11 24.92
N LEU A 428 14.79 0.62 24.01
CA LEU A 428 14.65 0.47 22.55
C LEU A 428 15.99 0.00 21.98
N MET A 429 15.97 -1.11 21.28
CA MET A 429 17.10 -1.61 20.52
C MET A 429 16.70 -1.83 19.07
N LEU A 430 17.55 -1.39 18.14
CA LEU A 430 17.55 -1.85 16.75
C LEU A 430 18.79 -2.72 16.57
N ILE A 431 18.62 -3.95 16.11
CA ILE A 431 19.72 -4.88 15.87
C ILE A 431 19.69 -5.40 14.44
N ASN A 432 20.87 -5.44 13.83
CA ASN A 432 21.03 -5.95 12.48
C ASN A 432 20.60 -7.43 12.36
N ARG A 433 19.96 -7.75 11.26
CA ARG A 433 19.50 -9.10 10.94
C ARG A 433 20.62 -10.17 10.99
N ASP A 434 21.86 -9.79 10.68
CA ASP A 434 23.03 -10.67 10.74
C ASP A 434 23.73 -10.64 12.11
N GLY A 435 23.28 -9.77 13.02
CA GLY A 435 23.83 -9.59 14.34
C GLY A 435 25.14 -8.82 14.41
N ASN A 436 25.53 -8.10 13.37
CA ASN A 436 26.83 -7.45 13.24
C ASN A 436 26.90 -6.11 13.99
N TRP A 437 25.79 -5.44 14.17
CA TRP A 437 25.69 -4.16 14.88
C TRP A 437 24.35 -4.01 15.59
N HIS A 438 24.30 -3.09 16.54
CA HIS A 438 23.06 -2.68 17.20
C HIS A 438 23.09 -1.19 17.58
N VAL A 439 21.91 -0.65 17.82
CA VAL A 439 21.69 0.71 18.34
C VAL A 439 20.81 0.59 19.58
N ASN A 440 21.32 1.04 20.74
CA ASN A 440 20.58 1.01 22.00
C ASN A 440 20.22 2.43 22.42
N THR A 441 18.96 2.66 22.76
CA THR A 441 18.46 3.92 23.28
C THR A 441 17.23 3.70 24.15
N MET A 442 16.58 4.76 24.59
CA MET A 442 15.32 4.74 25.30
C MET A 442 14.19 5.22 24.40
N ILE A 443 12.99 4.70 24.61
CA ILE A 443 11.76 5.20 23.98
C ILE A 443 10.75 5.57 25.05
N LYS A 444 10.15 6.77 24.90
CA LYS A 444 9.11 7.28 25.78
C LYS A 444 7.80 7.40 25.02
N GLY A 445 6.67 7.12 25.68
CA GLY A 445 5.33 7.23 25.09
C GLY A 445 4.91 6.03 24.25
N PHE A 446 5.70 4.97 24.14
CA PHE A 446 5.28 3.74 23.48
C PHE A 446 4.26 2.97 24.34
N ALA A 447 4.63 2.63 25.58
CA ALA A 447 3.73 1.93 26.49
C ALA A 447 4.22 2.05 27.95
N THR A 448 3.31 1.91 28.91
CA THR A 448 3.62 2.04 30.34
C THR A 448 4.10 0.75 30.99
N SER A 449 3.74 -0.42 30.46
CA SER A 449 4.01 -1.71 31.11
C SER A 449 4.44 -2.86 30.18
N VAL A 450 4.83 -2.58 28.93
CA VAL A 450 5.39 -3.60 28.02
C VAL A 450 6.69 -4.14 28.60
N GLN A 451 6.75 -5.47 28.88
CA GLN A 451 7.92 -6.10 29.46
C GLN A 451 8.92 -6.53 28.39
N GLY A 452 8.49 -7.27 27.36
CA GLY A 452 9.32 -7.67 26.23
C GLY A 452 8.53 -7.69 24.94
N PHE A 453 9.06 -7.01 23.92
CA PHE A 453 8.47 -6.93 22.59
C PHE A 453 9.58 -7.06 21.54
N ALA A 454 9.36 -7.87 20.52
CA ALA A 454 10.26 -8.05 19.39
C ALA A 454 9.50 -7.98 18.07
N SER A 455 10.10 -7.35 17.07
CA SER A 455 9.54 -7.26 15.73
C SER A 455 10.63 -7.37 14.66
N SER A 456 10.46 -8.28 13.70
CA SER A 456 11.21 -8.31 12.45
C SER A 456 10.57 -7.42 11.37
N TYR A 457 9.37 -6.93 11.61
CA TYR A 457 8.68 -6.00 10.72
C TYR A 457 9.24 -4.60 10.89
N SER A 458 10.04 -4.17 9.94
CA SER A 458 10.74 -2.90 9.93
C SER A 458 11.09 -2.50 8.50
N ASN A 459 11.48 -1.23 8.27
CA ASN A 459 11.81 -0.74 6.92
C ASN A 459 12.99 -1.47 6.26
N THR A 460 13.96 -1.94 7.07
CA THR A 460 15.20 -2.55 6.56
C THR A 460 15.25 -4.07 6.78
N GLY A 461 14.25 -4.64 7.44
CA GLY A 461 14.27 -6.04 7.88
C GLY A 461 15.17 -6.29 9.10
N ASP A 462 15.72 -5.24 9.73
CA ASP A 462 16.41 -5.31 11.01
C ASP A 462 15.39 -5.45 12.16
N ILE A 463 15.84 -5.88 13.33
CA ILE A 463 14.96 -6.28 14.41
C ILE A 463 14.82 -5.15 15.42
N LEU A 464 13.58 -4.80 15.75
CA LEU A 464 13.23 -3.88 16.82
C LEU A 464 12.90 -4.64 18.10
N LEU A 465 13.47 -4.21 19.22
CA LEU A 465 13.16 -4.70 20.55
C LEU A 465 12.75 -3.52 21.44
N ILE A 466 11.61 -3.66 22.12
CA ILE A 466 11.09 -2.65 23.05
C ILE A 466 10.67 -3.34 24.36
N GLY A 467 11.02 -2.79 25.50
CA GLY A 467 10.53 -3.37 26.75
C GLY A 467 11.16 -2.75 28.00
N LYS A 468 10.65 -3.17 29.15
CA LYS A 468 11.14 -2.79 30.47
C LYS A 468 11.96 -3.87 31.15
N ASN A 469 11.79 -5.11 30.71
CA ASN A 469 12.46 -6.29 31.27
C ASN A 469 13.35 -6.94 30.22
N LYS A 470 14.65 -7.05 30.48
CA LYS A 470 15.63 -7.57 29.51
C LYS A 470 15.43 -9.05 29.22
N GLU A 471 15.05 -9.84 30.24
CA GLU A 471 14.78 -11.27 30.11
C GLU A 471 13.56 -11.51 29.20
N ASP A 472 12.49 -10.74 29.36
CA ASP A 472 11.31 -10.81 28.49
C ASP A 472 11.59 -10.30 27.08
N MET A 473 12.48 -9.31 26.91
CA MET A 473 12.95 -8.86 25.60
C MET A 473 13.76 -9.95 24.89
N ILE A 474 14.67 -10.64 25.60
CA ILE A 474 15.41 -11.79 25.07
C ILE A 474 14.45 -12.92 24.70
N LYS A 475 13.49 -13.23 25.57
CA LYS A 475 12.48 -14.26 25.31
C LYS A 475 11.64 -13.91 24.07
N ALA A 476 11.20 -12.66 23.92
CA ALA A 476 10.47 -12.19 22.73
C ALA A 476 11.30 -12.35 21.44
N PHE A 477 12.61 -12.05 21.50
CA PHE A 477 13.53 -12.26 20.39
C PHE A 477 13.66 -13.75 20.01
N GLU A 478 13.86 -14.64 20.99
CA GLU A 478 14.00 -16.08 20.73
C GLU A 478 12.69 -16.69 20.18
N GLU A 479 11.51 -16.26 20.67
CA GLU A 479 10.22 -16.68 20.13
C GLU A 479 10.03 -16.20 18.68
N MET A 480 10.35 -14.92 18.39
CA MET A 480 10.33 -14.39 17.04
C MET A 480 11.27 -15.16 16.10
N LYS A 481 12.48 -15.48 16.57
CA LYS A 481 13.46 -16.29 15.84
C LYS A 481 12.93 -17.70 15.56
N ALA A 482 12.31 -18.34 16.55
CA ALA A 482 11.71 -19.67 16.40
C ALA A 482 10.58 -19.70 15.37
N MET A 483 9.81 -18.61 15.25
CA MET A 483 8.76 -18.45 14.24
C MET A 483 9.31 -18.09 12.84
N GLN A 484 10.62 -17.92 12.67
CA GLN A 484 11.25 -17.44 11.43
C GLN A 484 10.81 -16.02 11.04
N GLY A 485 10.60 -15.15 12.02
CA GLY A 485 10.17 -13.77 11.89
C GLY A 485 8.75 -13.53 12.38
N GLY A 486 8.47 -12.30 12.73
CA GLY A 486 7.17 -11.91 13.25
C GLY A 486 7.23 -10.78 14.26
N ILE A 487 6.10 -10.57 14.92
CA ILE A 487 5.93 -9.64 16.02
C ILE A 487 5.51 -10.44 17.25
N VAL A 488 6.20 -10.28 18.38
CA VAL A 488 5.96 -11.04 19.62
C VAL A 488 5.94 -10.11 20.81
N LEU A 489 4.93 -10.28 21.65
CA LEU A 489 4.80 -9.62 22.95
C LEU A 489 4.91 -10.67 24.05
N VAL A 490 5.83 -10.47 24.98
CA VAL A 490 6.11 -11.37 26.13
C VAL A 490 5.95 -10.60 27.43
N GLU A 491 5.40 -11.29 28.43
CA GLU A 491 5.33 -10.81 29.82
C GLU A 491 5.54 -11.98 30.77
N LYS A 492 6.47 -11.85 31.74
CA LYS A 492 6.80 -12.88 32.75
C LYS A 492 7.16 -14.23 32.13
N GLY A 493 7.89 -14.20 31.02
CA GLY A 493 8.32 -15.38 30.27
C GLY A 493 7.26 -16.02 29.35
N GLU A 494 6.02 -15.55 29.36
CA GLU A 494 4.91 -16.09 28.57
C GLU A 494 4.61 -15.22 27.36
N VAL A 495 4.29 -15.84 26.21
CA VAL A 495 3.87 -15.15 25.00
C VAL A 495 2.42 -14.71 25.15
N ILE A 496 2.19 -13.40 25.11
CA ILE A 496 0.85 -12.78 25.26
C ILE A 496 0.15 -12.64 23.92
N ALA A 497 0.89 -12.23 22.88
CA ALA A 497 0.38 -12.09 21.52
C ALA A 497 1.52 -12.27 20.52
N SER A 498 1.20 -12.80 19.34
CA SER A 498 2.18 -12.93 18.25
C SER A 498 1.53 -12.88 16.87
N ILE A 499 2.29 -12.36 15.90
CA ILE A 499 1.97 -12.38 14.47
C ILE A 499 3.16 -13.02 13.77
N PRO A 500 3.08 -14.28 13.28
CA PRO A 500 4.15 -14.88 12.51
C PRO A 500 4.26 -14.24 11.13
N LEU A 501 5.47 -13.90 10.70
CA LEU A 501 5.77 -13.31 9.39
C LEU A 501 6.78 -14.18 8.65
N THR A 502 6.35 -15.36 8.25
CA THR A 502 7.22 -16.44 7.75
C THR A 502 7.81 -16.17 6.37
N ILE A 503 7.22 -15.26 5.60
CA ILE A 503 7.78 -14.84 4.30
C ILE A 503 8.79 -13.72 4.56
N GLY A 504 10.06 -14.09 4.63
CA GLY A 504 11.18 -13.16 4.77
C GLY A 504 11.28 -12.41 6.11
N GLY A 505 10.47 -12.77 7.10
CA GLY A 505 10.34 -12.04 8.36
C GLY A 505 9.45 -10.79 8.28
N LEU A 506 8.78 -10.57 7.15
CA LEU A 506 8.04 -9.34 6.85
C LEU A 506 6.56 -9.57 6.55
N LEU A 507 6.20 -10.72 5.95
CA LEU A 507 4.88 -10.96 5.41
C LEU A 507 4.26 -12.23 6.00
N TYR A 508 2.97 -12.16 6.26
CA TYR A 508 2.16 -13.27 6.74
C TYR A 508 1.83 -14.23 5.59
N ASP A 509 2.03 -15.52 5.79
CA ASP A 509 1.69 -16.56 4.81
C ASP A 509 0.28 -17.13 5.09
N GLY A 510 -0.74 -16.31 4.82
CA GLY A 510 -2.14 -16.65 5.05
C GLY A 510 -3.09 -15.60 4.49
N ASP A 511 -4.36 -15.72 4.81
CA ASP A 511 -5.36 -14.74 4.39
C ASP A 511 -5.39 -13.50 5.30
N VAL A 512 -5.97 -12.40 4.75
CA VAL A 512 -6.02 -11.11 5.43
C VAL A 512 -6.97 -11.15 6.63
N GLU A 513 -8.02 -11.94 6.58
CA GLU A 513 -9.00 -12.07 7.66
C GLU A 513 -8.37 -12.71 8.91
N GLU A 514 -7.59 -13.77 8.75
CA GLU A 514 -6.84 -14.38 9.86
C GLU A 514 -5.78 -13.42 10.42
N LEU A 515 -5.04 -12.76 9.52
CA LEU A 515 -4.03 -11.76 9.90
C LEU A 515 -4.67 -10.60 10.69
N THR A 516 -5.85 -10.14 10.27
CA THR A 516 -6.60 -9.09 10.97
C THR A 516 -6.92 -9.46 12.41
N ASN A 517 -7.35 -10.70 12.64
CA ASN A 517 -7.64 -11.17 14.00
C ASN A 517 -6.37 -11.19 14.88
N LYS A 518 -5.23 -11.59 14.33
CA LYS A 518 -3.93 -11.58 15.05
C LYS A 518 -3.48 -10.15 15.35
N GLU A 519 -3.65 -9.24 14.41
CA GLU A 519 -3.31 -7.81 14.58
C GLU A 519 -4.19 -7.16 15.66
N LEU A 520 -5.50 -7.41 15.65
CA LEU A 520 -6.43 -6.90 16.67
C LEU A 520 -6.06 -7.42 18.06
N ALA A 521 -5.73 -8.71 18.20
CA ALA A 521 -5.28 -9.28 19.46
C ALA A 521 -3.99 -8.61 19.96
N LEU A 522 -3.02 -8.35 19.08
CA LEU A 522 -1.80 -7.63 19.41
C LEU A 522 -2.09 -6.18 19.83
N LYS A 523 -2.92 -5.45 19.06
CA LYS A 523 -3.30 -4.06 19.36
C LYS A 523 -4.01 -3.97 20.72
N GLN A 524 -4.91 -4.89 21.01
CA GLN A 524 -5.58 -4.96 22.31
C GLN A 524 -4.56 -5.20 23.43
N ALA A 525 -3.69 -6.18 23.28
CA ALA A 525 -2.66 -6.51 24.29
C ALA A 525 -1.71 -5.31 24.54
N LEU A 526 -1.33 -4.56 23.52
CA LEU A 526 -0.54 -3.32 23.65
C LEU A 526 -1.35 -2.20 24.34
N ALA A 527 -2.64 -2.04 24.00
CA ALA A 527 -3.52 -1.05 24.63
C ALA A 527 -3.70 -1.30 26.14
N GLU A 528 -3.83 -2.57 26.55
CA GLU A 528 -3.88 -2.99 27.96
C GLU A 528 -2.59 -2.63 28.70
N ARG A 529 -1.46 -2.55 28.00
CA ARG A 529 -0.14 -2.17 28.52
C ARG A 529 0.21 -0.71 28.35
N GLY A 530 -0.79 0.10 28.01
CA GLY A 530 -0.66 1.55 28.00
C GLY A 530 -0.26 2.16 26.66
N TYR A 531 -0.25 1.42 25.55
CA TYR A 531 -0.16 2.02 24.22
C TYR A 531 -1.43 2.85 23.96
N ARG A 532 -1.26 4.13 23.57
CA ARG A 532 -2.38 5.09 23.39
C ARG A 532 -2.31 5.88 22.07
N LEU A 533 -1.33 5.55 21.24
CA LEU A 533 -1.17 6.15 19.91
C LEU A 533 -2.10 5.47 18.89
N GLY A 534 -2.08 5.89 17.65
CA GLY A 534 -2.94 5.35 16.59
C GLY A 534 -2.58 3.91 16.20
N ASP A 535 -1.78 3.75 15.15
CA ASP A 535 -1.45 2.44 14.60
C ASP A 535 -0.07 1.95 15.07
N ALA A 536 -0.06 0.93 15.95
CA ALA A 536 1.18 0.37 16.52
C ALA A 536 2.11 -0.22 15.44
N ILE A 537 1.57 -0.81 14.39
CA ILE A 537 2.36 -1.41 13.30
C ILE A 537 3.10 -0.32 12.53
N TYR A 538 2.41 0.78 12.21
CA TYR A 538 3.05 1.94 11.57
C TYR A 538 4.07 2.62 12.48
N THR A 539 3.82 2.68 13.79
CA THR A 539 4.82 3.19 14.74
C THR A 539 6.14 2.44 14.62
N LEU A 540 6.12 1.10 14.50
CA LEU A 540 7.33 0.30 14.31
C LEU A 540 8.09 0.68 13.03
N LEU A 541 7.39 0.83 11.89
CA LEU A 541 8.00 1.26 10.63
C LEU A 541 8.57 2.67 10.72
N PHE A 542 7.82 3.59 11.31
CA PHE A 542 8.16 5.00 11.33
C PHE A 542 9.30 5.35 12.29
N LEU A 543 9.61 4.51 13.26
CA LEU A 543 10.81 4.68 14.08
C LEU A 543 12.10 4.78 13.23
N GLN A 544 12.14 4.11 12.07
CA GLN A 544 13.29 4.11 11.16
C GLN A 544 13.19 5.08 9.99
N SER A 545 12.02 5.68 9.73
CA SER A 545 11.70 6.39 8.48
C SER A 545 12.24 7.82 8.47
N THR A 546 13.33 8.08 7.74
CA THR A 546 13.98 9.38 7.68
C THR A 546 13.32 10.39 6.73
N HIS A 547 12.26 10.02 6.04
CA HIS A 547 11.39 10.99 5.36
C HIS A 547 10.45 11.73 6.32
N LEU A 548 10.31 11.23 7.56
CA LEU A 548 9.55 11.86 8.62
C LEU A 548 10.48 12.72 9.52
N PRO A 549 9.98 13.84 10.09
CA PRO A 549 10.82 14.78 10.79
C PRO A 549 11.36 14.27 12.13
N TYR A 550 12.36 14.99 12.65
CA TYR A 550 13.04 14.88 13.93
C TYR A 550 13.95 13.66 14.07
N ILE A 551 13.79 12.84 15.12
CA ILE A 551 14.77 11.82 15.49
C ILE A 551 14.31 10.43 15.06
N ARG A 552 15.22 9.68 14.43
CA ARG A 552 14.95 8.29 13.99
C ARG A 552 16.07 7.35 14.46
N ILE A 553 15.69 6.09 14.71
CA ILE A 553 16.66 5.02 14.90
C ILE A 553 16.88 4.32 13.55
N THR A 554 18.11 4.31 13.07
CA THR A 554 18.45 3.84 11.71
C THR A 554 19.61 2.83 11.77
N PRO A 555 19.86 2.07 10.70
CA PRO A 555 21.05 1.20 10.62
C PRO A 555 22.37 1.93 10.88
N LYS A 556 22.48 3.22 10.54
CA LYS A 556 23.67 4.03 10.85
C LYS A 556 23.73 4.48 12.31
N GLY A 557 22.61 4.47 13.03
CA GLY A 557 22.50 4.94 14.41
C GLY A 557 21.31 5.88 14.64
N ILE A 558 21.39 6.71 15.68
CA ILE A 558 20.37 7.74 15.97
C ILE A 558 20.60 8.94 15.07
N PHE A 559 19.61 9.27 14.25
CA PHE A 559 19.70 10.29 13.21
C PHE A 559 18.73 11.46 13.44
N ASP A 560 19.24 12.69 13.35
CA ASP A 560 18.44 13.93 13.37
C ASP A 560 18.14 14.32 11.92
N VAL A 561 16.94 14.05 11.47
CA VAL A 561 16.50 14.30 10.09
C VAL A 561 16.50 15.78 9.76
N MET A 562 16.06 16.65 10.70
CA MET A 562 15.98 18.09 10.45
C MET A 562 17.34 18.75 10.29
N LYS A 563 18.37 18.19 10.93
CA LYS A 563 19.76 18.68 10.84
C LYS A 563 20.60 17.87 9.87
N ASN A 564 20.05 16.81 9.28
CA ASN A 564 20.77 15.84 8.45
C ASN A 564 22.06 15.37 9.14
N LYS A 565 21.94 14.92 10.40
CA LYS A 565 23.10 14.62 11.25
C LYS A 565 22.95 13.33 12.01
N LEU A 566 23.96 12.47 11.92
CA LEU A 566 24.11 11.32 12.82
C LEU A 566 24.49 11.83 14.22
N LEU A 567 23.64 11.57 15.22
CA LEU A 567 23.88 11.94 16.61
C LEU A 567 24.72 10.91 17.33
N LEU A 568 24.42 9.65 17.11
CA LEU A 568 25.06 8.50 17.77
C LEU A 568 25.16 7.36 16.75
N PRO A 569 26.36 6.86 16.47
CA PRO A 569 26.57 5.76 15.55
C PRO A 569 26.06 4.43 16.12
N ALA A 570 25.73 3.49 15.22
CA ALA A 570 25.55 2.09 15.58
C ALA A 570 26.85 1.53 16.19
N VAL A 571 26.70 0.57 17.11
CA VAL A 571 27.82 -0.09 17.78
C VAL A 571 28.02 -1.46 17.14
N MET A 572 29.23 -1.77 16.70
CA MET A 572 29.58 -3.10 16.20
C MET A 572 29.51 -4.11 17.35
N ARG A 573 28.94 -5.27 17.07
CA ARG A 573 28.69 -6.35 18.03
C ARG A 573 29.79 -7.41 17.98
#